data_c0b12d2fd7446ae45b90e07038ee38d4
#
_entry.id   c0b12d2fd7446ae45b90e07038ee38d4
#
_cell.length_a   1.000
_cell.length_b   1.000
_cell.length_c   1.000
_cell.angle_alpha   90.00
_cell.angle_beta   90.00
_cell.angle_gamma   90.00
#
_symmetry.space_group_name_H-M   'P 1'
#
loop_
_entity.id
_entity.type
_entity.pdbx_description
1 polymer ?
#
loop_
_entity_poly.entity_id
_entity_poly.type
_entity_poly.pdbx_seq_one_letter_code
_entity_poly.pdbx_strand_id
1 'polypeptide(L)'
;MKPSLPACRRTLLLAAALLATPLLSTTASAADIPDVGIQVTAPVAAAVNAKTRSADNVKRDGARHPAQTLSFFQVAPQKTVIEITPGAGWYSEILAPLLRADGRYIAAVVDPATVAEGRGRDYQQRSREGLLQKFAAAPAQYDKATVVAYDPASPVFGPAASADVVLTFRNVHNWRKSGQAEGMFRGFFDVLKPGGVLGVVEHRAKADVPADDGTGYVGQQQVIAMAEAAGFRLDGRSEINANPRDTKDHPNGVWTLPPSNNHDAADAARYEAIGESDRMTLRFIKPAA
;
A
#
# COMPACT_ATOMS: atom_id res chain seq x y z
N MET A 1 -23.17 -23.60 -92.82
CA MET A 1 -22.09 -23.30 -91.82
C MET A 1 -22.75 -22.54 -90.70
N LYS A 2 -22.93 -23.17 -89.54
CA LYS A 2 -23.46 -22.55 -88.30
C LYS A 2 -22.30 -22.33 -87.30
N PRO A 3 -22.18 -21.22 -86.68
CA PRO A 3 -21.21 -21.06 -85.60
C PRO A 3 -21.79 -21.51 -84.25
N SER A 4 -20.99 -22.21 -83.48
CA SER A 4 -21.27 -22.71 -82.18
C SER A 4 -21.06 -21.62 -81.10
N LEU A 5 -21.97 -21.53 -80.17
CA LEU A 5 -21.90 -20.67 -78.96
C LEU A 5 -21.06 -21.33 -77.81
N PRO A 6 -20.27 -20.59 -77.09
CA PRO A 6 -19.55 -21.13 -75.91
C PRO A 6 -20.41 -21.15 -74.63
N ALA A 7 -20.26 -22.19 -73.85
CA ALA A 7 -20.93 -22.43 -72.59
C ALA A 7 -20.45 -21.48 -71.51
N CYS A 8 -21.38 -20.83 -70.80
CA CYS A 8 -21.16 -19.96 -69.66
C CYS A 8 -20.99 -20.83 -68.37
N ARG A 9 -19.81 -20.88 -67.82
CA ARG A 9 -19.55 -21.48 -66.50
C ARG A 9 -19.95 -20.47 -65.42
N ARG A 10 -20.95 -20.81 -64.62
CA ARG A 10 -21.31 -20.08 -63.40
C ARG A 10 -20.38 -20.52 -62.27
N THR A 11 -19.57 -19.59 -61.82
CA THR A 11 -18.76 -19.74 -60.59
C THR A 11 -19.64 -19.37 -59.41
N LEU A 12 -19.91 -20.31 -58.47
CA LEU A 12 -20.52 -20.03 -57.17
C LEU A 12 -19.43 -19.49 -56.23
N LEU A 13 -19.60 -18.26 -55.80
CA LEU A 13 -18.84 -17.69 -54.70
C LEU A 13 -19.57 -18.04 -53.39
N LEU A 14 -18.99 -18.93 -52.59
CA LEU A 14 -19.39 -19.12 -51.20
C LEU A 14 -18.83 -17.96 -50.36
N ALA A 15 -19.71 -17.09 -49.88
CA ALA A 15 -19.35 -16.10 -48.86
C ALA A 15 -19.40 -16.75 -47.47
N ALA A 16 -18.23 -16.96 -46.86
CA ALA A 16 -18.14 -17.36 -45.46
C ALA A 16 -18.33 -16.13 -44.60
N ALA A 17 -19.46 -16.02 -43.90
CA ALA A 17 -19.71 -15.00 -42.88
C ALA A 17 -19.02 -15.44 -41.58
N LEU A 18 -17.93 -14.78 -41.21
CA LEU A 18 -17.31 -14.87 -39.87
C LEU A 18 -18.20 -14.11 -38.89
N LEU A 19 -18.93 -14.84 -38.07
CA LEU A 19 -19.60 -14.31 -36.88
C LEU A 19 -18.54 -14.00 -35.81
N ALA A 20 -18.12 -12.72 -35.70
CA ALA A 20 -17.35 -12.23 -34.60
C ALA A 20 -18.29 -12.08 -33.40
N THR A 21 -18.19 -12.99 -32.41
CA THR A 21 -18.82 -12.82 -31.11
C THR A 21 -18.04 -11.77 -30.32
N PRO A 22 -18.66 -10.68 -29.83
CA PRO A 22 -17.98 -9.76 -28.94
C PRO A 22 -17.77 -10.47 -27.62
N LEU A 23 -16.50 -10.60 -27.21
CA LEU A 23 -16.12 -10.90 -25.81
C LEU A 23 -16.54 -9.69 -24.95
N LEU A 24 -17.67 -9.80 -24.29
CA LEU A 24 -18.05 -8.89 -23.21
C LEU A 24 -17.09 -9.13 -22.05
N SER A 25 -16.05 -8.30 -21.97
CA SER A 25 -15.23 -8.17 -20.76
C SER A 25 -16.11 -7.51 -19.70
N THR A 26 -16.66 -8.29 -18.78
CA THR A 26 -17.30 -7.75 -17.57
C THR A 26 -16.22 -7.19 -16.69
N THR A 27 -15.99 -5.87 -16.75
CA THR A 27 -15.26 -5.15 -15.72
C THR A 27 -16.12 -5.17 -14.48
N ALA A 28 -15.74 -5.95 -13.46
CA ALA A 28 -16.38 -5.88 -12.16
C ALA A 28 -16.24 -4.45 -11.64
N SER A 29 -17.37 -3.83 -11.33
CA SER A 29 -17.40 -2.48 -10.76
C SER A 29 -16.74 -2.52 -9.38
N ALA A 30 -15.91 -1.50 -9.05
CA ALA A 30 -15.30 -1.35 -7.73
C ALA A 30 -16.31 -1.28 -6.56
N ALA A 31 -17.61 -1.18 -6.87
CA ALA A 31 -18.71 -1.17 -5.91
C ALA A 31 -19.05 -2.57 -5.34
N ASP A 32 -18.70 -3.65 -6.05
CA ASP A 32 -19.15 -5.03 -5.74
C ASP A 32 -18.11 -5.85 -4.97
N ILE A 33 -17.01 -5.24 -4.48
CA ILE A 33 -16.02 -5.98 -3.68
C ILE A 33 -16.51 -6.02 -2.23
N PRO A 34 -16.87 -7.19 -1.69
CA PRO A 34 -17.42 -7.30 -0.34
C PRO A 34 -16.39 -6.90 0.72
N ASP A 35 -16.89 -6.35 1.84
CA ASP A 35 -16.11 -6.26 3.07
C ASP A 35 -15.82 -7.69 3.54
N VAL A 36 -14.58 -8.13 3.34
CA VAL A 36 -14.18 -9.50 3.66
C VAL A 36 -14.01 -9.60 5.17
N GLY A 37 -14.85 -10.38 5.82
CA GLY A 37 -14.71 -10.67 7.24
C GLY A 37 -13.28 -11.08 7.60
N ILE A 38 -12.62 -10.32 8.47
CA ILE A 38 -11.18 -10.50 8.76
C ILE A 38 -11.03 -11.51 9.87
N GLN A 39 -10.45 -12.65 9.54
CA GLN A 39 -10.03 -13.62 10.53
C GLN A 39 -8.58 -13.32 10.96
N VAL A 40 -8.41 -12.89 12.21
CA VAL A 40 -7.09 -12.67 12.80
C VAL A 40 -6.42 -14.03 13.04
N THR A 41 -5.22 -14.23 12.46
CA THR A 41 -4.47 -15.47 12.67
C THR A 41 -3.73 -15.46 14.00
N ALA A 42 -3.60 -16.64 14.64
CA ALA A 42 -2.95 -16.75 15.94
C ALA A 42 -1.51 -16.22 15.98
N PRO A 43 -0.64 -16.46 14.97
CA PRO A 43 0.70 -15.88 14.96
C PRO A 43 0.71 -14.35 14.91
N VAL A 44 -0.16 -13.74 14.11
CA VAL A 44 -0.27 -12.28 14.03
C VAL A 44 -0.77 -11.70 15.36
N ALA A 45 -1.79 -12.32 15.97
CA ALA A 45 -2.28 -11.91 17.30
C ALA A 45 -1.17 -12.00 18.36
N ALA A 46 -0.39 -13.07 18.37
CA ALA A 46 0.73 -13.24 19.30
C ALA A 46 1.81 -12.16 19.11
N ALA A 47 2.17 -11.83 17.87
CA ALA A 47 3.15 -10.78 17.58
C ALA A 47 2.65 -9.38 18.00
N VAL A 48 1.37 -9.09 17.78
CA VAL A 48 0.75 -7.82 18.22
C VAL A 48 0.72 -7.70 19.75
N ASN A 49 0.45 -8.79 20.46
CA ASN A 49 0.39 -8.82 21.92
C ASN A 49 1.76 -9.05 22.61
N ALA A 50 2.85 -9.06 21.83
CA ALA A 50 4.18 -9.31 22.38
C ALA A 50 4.59 -8.22 23.40
N LYS A 51 5.08 -8.65 24.56
CA LYS A 51 5.55 -7.74 25.64
C LYS A 51 6.81 -6.95 25.28
N THR A 52 7.44 -7.31 24.16
CA THR A 52 8.63 -6.64 23.62
C THR A 52 8.30 -5.35 22.85
N ARG A 53 7.02 -5.09 22.57
CA ARG A 53 6.58 -3.84 21.95
C ARG A 53 6.63 -2.68 22.94
N SER A 54 7.01 -1.49 22.45
CA SER A 54 7.04 -0.30 23.30
C SER A 54 5.62 0.10 23.74
N ALA A 55 5.48 0.53 25.00
CA ALA A 55 4.19 0.91 25.55
C ALA A 55 3.52 2.05 24.77
N ASP A 56 4.30 3.00 24.24
CA ASP A 56 3.78 4.12 23.47
C ASP A 56 3.25 3.68 22.08
N ASN A 57 3.82 2.65 21.50
CA ASN A 57 3.28 2.07 20.27
C ASN A 57 2.01 1.27 20.55
N VAL A 58 1.96 0.50 21.63
CA VAL A 58 0.79 -0.29 22.04
C VAL A 58 -0.42 0.61 22.33
N LYS A 59 -0.26 1.77 22.94
CA LYS A 59 -1.35 2.76 23.16
C LYS A 59 -2.10 3.13 21.87
N ARG A 60 -1.46 3.00 20.72
CA ARG A 60 -2.01 3.36 19.42
C ARG A 60 -2.69 2.21 18.69
N ASP A 61 -2.67 1.01 19.25
CA ASP A 61 -3.29 -0.17 18.64
C ASP A 61 -4.79 -0.01 18.44
N GLY A 62 -5.47 0.66 19.39
CA GLY A 62 -6.90 0.95 19.30
C GLY A 62 -7.29 1.86 18.12
N ALA A 63 -6.34 2.66 17.58
CA ALA A 63 -6.56 3.48 16.41
C ALA A 63 -6.02 2.85 15.12
N ARG A 64 -5.19 1.81 15.20
CA ARG A 64 -4.46 1.22 14.06
C ARG A 64 -4.81 -0.24 13.78
N HIS A 65 -5.51 -0.89 14.70
CA HIS A 65 -6.03 -2.26 14.57
C HIS A 65 -5.01 -3.23 13.92
N PRO A 66 -3.75 -3.34 14.45
CA PRO A 66 -2.66 -4.00 13.74
C PRO A 66 -2.93 -5.47 13.44
N ALA A 67 -3.60 -6.19 14.34
CA ALA A 67 -3.90 -7.60 14.14
C ALA A 67 -4.84 -7.82 12.95
N GLN A 68 -5.91 -7.04 12.86
CA GLN A 68 -6.86 -7.09 11.76
C GLN A 68 -6.23 -6.58 10.46
N THR A 69 -5.50 -5.46 10.51
CA THR A 69 -4.84 -4.86 9.35
C THR A 69 -3.84 -5.81 8.71
N LEU A 70 -2.95 -6.42 9.50
CA LEU A 70 -1.94 -7.35 8.97
C LEU A 70 -2.57 -8.65 8.46
N SER A 71 -3.62 -9.14 9.14
CA SER A 71 -4.37 -10.33 8.67
C SER A 71 -5.13 -10.04 7.38
N PHE A 72 -5.74 -8.85 7.25
CA PHE A 72 -6.35 -8.42 6.00
C PHE A 72 -5.35 -8.38 4.85
N PHE A 73 -4.12 -7.96 5.10
CA PHE A 73 -3.02 -7.97 4.12
C PHE A 73 -2.34 -9.34 3.95
N GLN A 74 -2.92 -10.40 4.51
CA GLN A 74 -2.43 -11.78 4.38
C GLN A 74 -0.99 -11.97 4.85
N VAL A 75 -0.54 -11.18 5.83
CA VAL A 75 0.76 -11.37 6.46
C VAL A 75 0.75 -12.69 7.25
N ALA A 76 1.78 -13.50 7.02
CA ALA A 76 1.97 -14.78 7.69
C ALA A 76 3.45 -15.04 7.96
N PRO A 77 3.83 -15.89 8.95
CA PRO A 77 5.21 -16.08 9.40
C PRO A 77 6.21 -16.47 8.28
N GLN A 78 5.74 -17.15 7.23
CA GLN A 78 6.60 -17.68 6.15
C GLN A 78 6.83 -16.69 4.99
N LYS A 79 6.18 -15.51 5.05
CA LYS A 79 6.19 -14.54 3.96
C LYS A 79 7.48 -13.71 3.95
N THR A 80 7.89 -13.30 2.75
CA THR A 80 8.79 -12.16 2.57
C THR A 80 7.95 -10.89 2.51
N VAL A 81 8.10 -10.03 3.51
CA VAL A 81 7.33 -8.77 3.66
C VAL A 81 8.28 -7.59 3.56
N ILE A 82 7.94 -6.64 2.69
CA ILE A 82 8.64 -5.35 2.58
C ILE A 82 7.72 -4.27 3.16
N GLU A 83 8.18 -3.57 4.19
CA GLU A 83 7.54 -2.36 4.71
C GLU A 83 8.22 -1.13 4.11
N ILE A 84 7.43 -0.29 3.44
CA ILE A 84 7.92 0.92 2.77
C ILE A 84 7.89 2.10 3.73
N THR A 85 9.06 2.72 3.93
CA THR A 85 9.26 3.90 4.78
C THR A 85 8.66 3.70 6.18
N PRO A 86 9.20 2.74 6.97
CA PRO A 86 8.65 2.37 8.29
C PRO A 86 8.71 3.49 9.34
N GLY A 87 9.41 4.60 9.06
CA GLY A 87 9.64 5.69 10.00
C GLY A 87 10.36 5.19 11.26
N ALA A 88 9.79 5.48 12.43
CA ALA A 88 10.34 5.00 13.71
C ALA A 88 10.06 3.50 14.00
N GLY A 89 9.57 2.74 13.01
CA GLY A 89 9.41 1.29 13.11
C GLY A 89 8.23 0.84 13.96
N TRP A 90 7.07 1.48 13.83
CA TRP A 90 5.88 1.10 14.57
C TRP A 90 5.41 -0.33 14.22
N TYR A 91 5.26 -0.63 12.92
CA TYR A 91 4.96 -1.98 12.45
C TYR A 91 6.16 -2.90 12.49
N SER A 92 7.40 -2.38 12.45
CA SER A 92 8.62 -3.17 12.59
C SER A 92 8.66 -3.96 13.90
N GLU A 93 8.09 -3.41 15.00
CA GLU A 93 7.96 -4.11 16.28
C GLU A 93 7.10 -5.37 16.24
N ILE A 94 6.23 -5.47 15.23
CA ILE A 94 5.34 -6.62 15.01
C ILE A 94 5.91 -7.53 13.91
N LEU A 95 6.27 -6.93 12.77
CA LEU A 95 6.66 -7.66 11.57
C LEU A 95 8.01 -8.39 11.72
N ALA A 96 9.01 -7.72 12.31
CA ALA A 96 10.32 -8.33 12.44
C ALA A 96 10.31 -9.59 13.32
N PRO A 97 9.72 -9.59 14.52
CA PRO A 97 9.60 -10.81 15.33
C PRO A 97 8.70 -11.87 14.70
N LEU A 98 7.58 -11.47 14.06
CA LEU A 98 6.65 -12.40 13.40
C LEU A 98 7.33 -13.21 12.29
N LEU A 99 8.19 -12.56 11.51
CA LEU A 99 8.81 -13.13 10.32
C LEU A 99 10.18 -13.74 10.60
N ARG A 100 10.67 -13.61 11.84
CA ARG A 100 12.06 -13.94 12.20
C ARG A 100 12.44 -15.40 11.99
N ALA A 101 11.53 -16.34 12.23
CA ALA A 101 11.81 -17.77 12.16
C ALA A 101 11.80 -18.30 10.72
N ASP A 102 10.73 -18.06 10.00
CA ASP A 102 10.43 -18.76 8.76
C ASP A 102 10.26 -17.82 7.55
N GLY A 103 10.18 -16.51 7.78
CA GLY A 103 9.98 -15.49 6.77
C GLY A 103 11.15 -14.52 6.66
N ARG A 104 10.87 -13.37 6.03
CA ARG A 104 11.82 -12.26 5.89
C ARG A 104 11.12 -10.93 6.08
N TYR A 105 11.64 -10.11 6.98
CA TYR A 105 11.23 -8.72 7.11
C TYR A 105 12.27 -7.80 6.48
N ILE A 106 11.82 -6.95 5.56
CA ILE A 106 12.64 -5.96 4.87
C ILE A 106 12.04 -4.58 5.11
N ALA A 107 12.81 -3.71 5.76
CA ALA A 107 12.49 -2.30 5.94
C ALA A 107 13.09 -1.50 4.79
N ALA A 108 12.28 -1.03 3.86
CA ALA A 108 12.72 -0.19 2.75
C ALA A 108 12.69 1.28 3.18
N VAL A 109 13.86 1.91 3.27
CA VAL A 109 14.03 3.31 3.69
C VAL A 109 14.49 4.16 2.52
N VAL A 110 14.11 5.43 2.50
CA VAL A 110 14.64 6.37 1.49
C VAL A 110 16.14 6.50 1.68
N ASP A 111 16.90 6.43 0.59
CA ASP A 111 18.33 6.76 0.62
C ASP A 111 18.50 8.28 0.72
N PRO A 112 19.04 8.81 1.83
CA PRO A 112 19.22 10.25 1.99
C PRO A 112 20.11 10.86 0.92
N ALA A 113 21.04 10.10 0.34
CA ALA A 113 21.94 10.59 -0.70
C ALA A 113 21.21 10.95 -2.02
N THR A 114 20.04 10.36 -2.26
CA THR A 114 19.21 10.61 -3.46
C THR A 114 18.26 11.80 -3.28
N VAL A 115 18.14 12.33 -2.06
CA VAL A 115 17.28 13.49 -1.75
C VAL A 115 18.09 14.77 -1.82
N ALA A 116 17.52 15.82 -2.41
CA ALA A 116 18.15 17.14 -2.47
C ALA A 116 18.53 17.65 -1.07
N GLU A 117 19.64 18.37 -0.98
CA GLU A 117 20.10 18.96 0.29
C GLU A 117 19.04 19.83 0.95
N GLY A 118 18.98 19.77 2.30
CA GLY A 118 18.05 20.52 3.10
C GLY A 118 17.23 19.66 4.07
N ARG A 119 16.20 20.25 4.65
CA ARG A 119 15.39 19.63 5.73
C ARG A 119 14.81 18.25 5.36
N GLY A 120 14.52 18.01 4.08
CA GLY A 120 14.02 16.71 3.61
C GLY A 120 15.08 15.62 3.74
N ARG A 121 16.31 15.86 3.25
CA ARG A 121 17.44 14.93 3.41
C ARG A 121 17.75 14.67 4.88
N ASP A 122 17.80 15.72 5.69
CA ASP A 122 18.08 15.62 7.13
C ASP A 122 17.02 14.77 7.84
N TYR A 123 15.75 14.90 7.44
CA TYR A 123 14.68 14.07 7.97
C TYR A 123 14.88 12.59 7.61
N GLN A 124 15.18 12.28 6.34
CA GLN A 124 15.41 10.89 5.91
C GLN A 124 16.64 10.28 6.59
N GLN A 125 17.70 11.07 6.74
CA GLN A 125 18.90 10.64 7.46
C GLN A 125 18.56 10.26 8.92
N ARG A 126 17.92 11.17 9.68
CA ARG A 126 17.53 10.90 11.06
C ARG A 126 16.57 9.73 11.19
N SER A 127 15.61 9.60 10.27
CA SER A 127 14.65 8.50 10.25
C SER A 127 15.35 7.14 10.07
N ARG A 128 16.27 7.06 9.10
CA ARG A 128 17.07 5.86 8.85
C ARG A 128 17.96 5.50 10.03
N GLU A 129 18.68 6.49 10.56
CA GLU A 129 19.58 6.30 11.72
C GLU A 129 18.81 5.83 12.96
N GLY A 130 17.67 6.45 13.26
CA GLY A 130 16.81 6.05 14.37
C GLY A 130 16.29 4.62 14.23
N LEU A 131 15.91 4.20 13.02
CA LEU A 131 15.49 2.82 12.77
C LEU A 131 16.65 1.83 12.98
N LEU A 132 17.84 2.13 12.45
CA LEU A 132 19.03 1.30 12.62
C LEU A 132 19.44 1.19 14.09
N GLN A 133 19.42 2.30 14.82
CA GLN A 133 19.67 2.31 16.27
C GLN A 133 18.67 1.45 17.05
N LYS A 134 17.37 1.56 16.71
CA LYS A 134 16.33 0.70 17.28
C LYS A 134 16.61 -0.78 17.04
N PHE A 135 17.01 -1.17 15.84
CA PHE A 135 17.31 -2.56 15.52
C PHE A 135 18.56 -3.05 16.24
N ALA A 136 19.60 -2.23 16.30
CA ALA A 136 20.83 -2.55 17.02
C ALA A 136 20.64 -2.68 18.54
N ALA A 137 19.70 -1.91 19.12
CA ALA A 137 19.40 -1.95 20.55
C ALA A 137 18.66 -3.21 21.01
N ALA A 138 18.00 -3.94 20.09
CA ALA A 138 17.22 -5.13 20.41
C ALA A 138 17.48 -6.28 19.41
N PRO A 139 18.70 -6.82 19.32
CA PRO A 139 19.08 -7.84 18.33
C PRO A 139 18.23 -9.09 18.45
N ALA A 140 17.76 -9.48 19.63
CA ALA A 140 16.88 -10.63 19.80
C ALA A 140 15.56 -10.51 18.99
N GLN A 141 15.14 -9.28 18.64
CA GLN A 141 13.95 -9.00 17.85
C GLN A 141 14.27 -8.74 16.37
N TYR A 142 15.43 -8.11 16.09
CA TYR A 142 15.73 -7.53 14.78
C TYR A 142 16.95 -8.10 14.06
N ASP A 143 17.65 -9.11 14.62
CA ASP A 143 18.87 -9.70 14.02
C ASP A 143 18.67 -10.28 12.61
N LYS A 144 17.42 -10.61 12.25
CA LYS A 144 17.04 -11.09 10.90
C LYS A 144 16.37 -10.02 10.04
N ALA A 145 16.11 -8.84 10.59
CA ALA A 145 15.54 -7.73 9.82
C ALA A 145 16.59 -7.17 8.85
N THR A 146 16.17 -6.93 7.62
CA THR A 146 17.02 -6.32 6.58
C THR A 146 16.58 -4.88 6.36
N VAL A 147 17.52 -3.94 6.29
CA VAL A 147 17.24 -2.56 5.89
C VAL A 147 17.81 -2.35 4.48
N VAL A 148 16.96 -1.96 3.54
CA VAL A 148 17.36 -1.61 2.18
C VAL A 148 17.08 -0.14 1.93
N ALA A 149 18.02 0.56 1.28
CA ALA A 149 17.83 1.93 0.86
C ALA A 149 17.30 1.98 -0.58
N TYR A 150 16.40 2.92 -0.88
CA TYR A 150 15.88 3.13 -2.23
C TYR A 150 15.87 4.61 -2.61
N ASP A 151 15.98 4.87 -3.91
CA ASP A 151 15.78 6.20 -4.50
C ASP A 151 14.29 6.40 -4.83
N PRO A 152 13.59 7.38 -4.24
CA PRO A 152 12.18 7.63 -4.54
C PRO A 152 11.90 8.05 -6.00
N ALA A 153 12.91 8.56 -6.71
CA ALA A 153 12.76 8.92 -8.12
C ALA A 153 12.86 7.71 -9.07
N SER A 154 13.53 6.63 -8.62
CA SER A 154 13.69 5.38 -9.39
C SER A 154 13.67 4.18 -8.43
N PRO A 155 12.53 3.89 -7.78
CA PRO A 155 12.47 2.97 -6.66
C PRO A 155 12.67 1.51 -7.09
N VAL A 156 13.67 0.85 -6.47
CA VAL A 156 13.93 -0.57 -6.57
C VAL A 156 13.99 -1.15 -5.14
N PHE A 157 13.11 -2.09 -4.84
CA PHE A 157 12.97 -2.65 -3.48
C PHE A 157 13.62 -4.01 -3.29
N GLY A 158 14.19 -4.57 -4.35
CA GLY A 158 14.83 -5.88 -4.38
C GLY A 158 14.73 -6.53 -5.77
N PRO A 159 15.17 -7.79 -5.91
CA PRO A 159 14.98 -8.54 -7.15
C PRO A 159 13.51 -8.63 -7.54
N ALA A 160 13.22 -8.63 -8.84
CA ALA A 160 11.86 -8.81 -9.33
C ALA A 160 11.25 -10.11 -8.80
N ALA A 161 9.95 -10.09 -8.50
CA ALA A 161 9.18 -11.25 -8.04
C ALA A 161 9.80 -11.96 -6.80
N SER A 162 10.38 -11.19 -5.86
CA SER A 162 11.02 -11.73 -4.66
C SER A 162 10.20 -11.59 -3.38
N ALA A 163 9.22 -10.68 -3.33
CA ALA A 163 8.40 -10.43 -2.16
C ALA A 163 7.01 -11.05 -2.28
N ASP A 164 6.45 -11.50 -1.16
CA ASP A 164 5.07 -11.98 -1.06
C ASP A 164 4.10 -10.85 -0.71
N VAL A 165 4.55 -9.89 0.09
CA VAL A 165 3.74 -8.77 0.56
C VAL A 165 4.57 -7.50 0.57
N VAL A 166 3.99 -6.40 0.05
CA VAL A 166 4.50 -5.04 0.21
C VAL A 166 3.47 -4.25 1.03
N LEU A 167 3.93 -3.55 2.05
CA LEU A 167 3.09 -2.76 2.94
C LEU A 167 3.51 -1.29 2.92
N THR A 168 2.53 -0.41 2.83
CA THR A 168 2.75 1.03 3.00
C THR A 168 1.68 1.64 3.89
N PHE A 169 2.13 2.50 4.81
CA PHE A 169 1.27 3.12 5.81
C PHE A 169 1.44 4.64 5.80
N ARG A 170 0.48 5.36 5.20
CA ARG A 170 0.41 6.83 5.18
C ARG A 170 1.62 7.49 4.51
N ASN A 171 1.95 7.02 3.30
CA ASN A 171 3.04 7.56 2.49
C ASN A 171 2.57 8.07 1.12
N VAL A 172 1.42 7.60 0.63
CA VAL A 172 0.96 7.90 -0.75
C VAL A 172 0.80 9.40 -0.98
N HIS A 173 0.28 10.14 0.01
CA HIS A 173 0.15 11.60 -0.07
C HIS A 173 1.49 12.30 -0.33
N ASN A 174 2.59 11.82 0.25
CA ASN A 174 3.94 12.36 0.03
C ASN A 174 4.41 12.10 -1.40
N TRP A 175 4.22 10.89 -1.90
CA TRP A 175 4.64 10.51 -3.27
C TRP A 175 3.82 11.23 -4.34
N ARG A 176 2.52 11.46 -4.08
CA ARG A 176 1.67 12.26 -4.97
C ARG A 176 2.20 13.69 -5.06
N LYS A 177 2.44 14.33 -3.93
CA LYS A 177 2.94 15.71 -3.85
C LYS A 177 4.29 15.89 -4.54
N SER A 178 5.15 14.88 -4.51
CA SER A 178 6.48 14.91 -5.14
C SER A 178 6.52 14.33 -6.55
N GLY A 179 5.37 13.94 -7.13
CA GLY A 179 5.30 13.36 -8.48
C GLY A 179 5.91 11.96 -8.60
N GLN A 180 6.09 11.24 -7.48
CA GLN A 180 6.78 9.95 -7.42
C GLN A 180 5.82 8.75 -7.35
N ALA A 181 4.51 8.98 -7.21
CA ALA A 181 3.54 7.91 -6.94
C ALA A 181 3.54 6.82 -8.02
N GLU A 182 3.61 7.17 -9.31
CA GLU A 182 3.64 6.19 -10.40
C GLU A 182 4.85 5.25 -10.29
N GLY A 183 6.05 5.81 -10.10
CA GLY A 183 7.28 5.03 -9.94
C GLY A 183 7.22 4.10 -8.72
N MET A 184 6.70 4.61 -7.59
CA MET A 184 6.55 3.82 -6.37
C MET A 184 5.63 2.61 -6.58
N PHE A 185 4.42 2.81 -7.15
CA PHE A 185 3.51 1.70 -7.41
C PHE A 185 4.05 0.70 -8.43
N ARG A 186 4.77 1.16 -9.46
CA ARG A 186 5.48 0.28 -10.40
C ARG A 186 6.55 -0.54 -9.70
N GLY A 187 7.39 0.07 -8.86
CA GLY A 187 8.41 -0.65 -8.08
C GLY A 187 7.80 -1.69 -7.12
N PHE A 188 6.63 -1.42 -6.53
CA PHE A 188 5.90 -2.42 -5.73
C PHE A 188 5.42 -3.58 -6.60
N PHE A 189 4.92 -3.28 -7.80
CA PHE A 189 4.50 -4.31 -8.74
C PHE A 189 5.67 -5.20 -9.17
N ASP A 190 6.82 -4.60 -9.48
CA ASP A 190 7.99 -5.34 -9.96
C ASP A 190 8.54 -6.28 -8.90
N VAL A 191 8.66 -5.85 -7.65
CA VAL A 191 9.23 -6.66 -6.57
C VAL A 191 8.30 -7.77 -6.09
N LEU A 192 6.98 -7.63 -6.25
CA LEU A 192 6.00 -8.63 -5.85
C LEU A 192 5.99 -9.84 -6.78
N LYS A 193 5.86 -11.02 -6.21
CA LYS A 193 5.58 -12.26 -6.94
C LYS A 193 4.20 -12.18 -7.61
N PRO A 194 3.93 -12.92 -8.70
CA PRO A 194 2.57 -13.18 -9.14
C PRO A 194 1.72 -13.73 -7.98
N GLY A 195 0.51 -13.19 -7.77
CA GLY A 195 -0.32 -13.48 -6.61
C GLY A 195 0.12 -12.77 -5.32
N GLY A 196 1.19 -11.98 -5.34
CA GLY A 196 1.64 -11.19 -4.20
C GLY A 196 0.70 -10.03 -3.88
N VAL A 197 0.74 -9.59 -2.62
CA VAL A 197 -0.18 -8.61 -2.03
C VAL A 197 0.51 -7.26 -1.87
N LEU A 198 -0.16 -6.18 -2.32
CA LEU A 198 0.12 -4.81 -1.91
C LEU A 198 -0.94 -4.37 -0.89
N GLY A 199 -0.52 -4.07 0.33
CA GLY A 199 -1.34 -3.50 1.39
C GLY A 199 -1.11 -2.00 1.53
N VAL A 200 -2.17 -1.21 1.40
CA VAL A 200 -2.12 0.25 1.53
C VAL A 200 -3.06 0.73 2.63
N VAL A 201 -2.51 1.43 3.61
CA VAL A 201 -3.29 2.24 4.55
C VAL A 201 -2.95 3.70 4.29
N GLU A 202 -3.95 4.53 3.97
CA GLU A 202 -3.71 5.95 3.71
C GLU A 202 -4.83 6.82 4.30
N HIS A 203 -4.51 8.08 4.63
CA HIS A 203 -5.46 9.08 5.09
C HIS A 203 -6.52 9.34 4.01
N ARG A 204 -7.79 9.12 4.35
CA ARG A 204 -8.88 9.14 3.37
C ARG A 204 -9.56 10.50 3.29
N ALA A 205 -9.48 11.14 2.13
CA ALA A 205 -10.24 12.33 1.80
C ALA A 205 -11.75 12.03 1.61
N LYS A 206 -12.60 13.04 1.69
CA LYS A 206 -14.04 12.94 1.37
C LYS A 206 -14.30 12.68 -0.12
N ALA A 207 -13.42 13.19 -0.97
CA ALA A 207 -13.46 13.08 -2.43
C ALA A 207 -12.04 13.13 -2.99
N ASP A 208 -11.90 13.10 -4.30
CA ASP A 208 -10.62 13.28 -4.96
C ASP A 208 -10.06 14.69 -4.67
N VAL A 209 -8.75 14.76 -4.47
CA VAL A 209 -8.01 15.98 -4.15
C VAL A 209 -6.87 16.22 -5.14
N PRO A 210 -6.44 17.47 -5.35
CA PRO A 210 -5.27 17.79 -6.19
C PRO A 210 -4.02 17.03 -5.74
N ALA A 211 -3.07 16.81 -6.67
CA ALA A 211 -1.84 16.08 -6.35
C ALA A 211 -0.95 16.81 -5.34
N ASP A 212 -0.99 18.14 -5.37
CA ASP A 212 -0.25 19.05 -4.48
C ASP A 212 -1.02 19.41 -3.20
N ASP A 213 -2.17 18.76 -2.94
CA ASP A 213 -2.92 18.97 -1.70
C ASP A 213 -2.01 18.85 -0.47
N GLY A 214 -2.03 19.89 0.36
CA GLY A 214 -1.16 20.01 1.53
C GLY A 214 -1.75 19.40 2.80
N THR A 215 -2.97 18.86 2.76
CA THR A 215 -3.68 18.36 3.96
C THR A 215 -3.28 16.95 4.38
N GLY A 216 -2.62 16.20 3.50
CA GLY A 216 -2.23 14.81 3.71
C GLY A 216 -3.34 13.80 3.47
N TYR A 217 -4.56 14.22 3.17
CA TYR A 217 -5.65 13.33 2.75
C TYR A 217 -5.56 12.99 1.26
N VAL A 218 -5.97 11.77 0.89
CA VAL A 218 -5.99 11.29 -0.50
C VAL A 218 -7.35 10.65 -0.79
N GLY A 219 -7.89 10.89 -1.98
CA GLY A 219 -9.11 10.22 -2.44
C GLY A 219 -8.89 8.71 -2.60
N GLN A 220 -9.84 7.92 -2.10
CA GLN A 220 -9.72 6.46 -2.17
C GLN A 220 -9.64 5.96 -3.61
N GLN A 221 -10.44 6.54 -4.51
CA GLN A 221 -10.42 6.17 -5.93
C GLN A 221 -9.09 6.54 -6.60
N GLN A 222 -8.44 7.62 -6.16
CA GLN A 222 -7.12 8.01 -6.66
C GLN A 222 -6.05 6.97 -6.30
N VAL A 223 -6.09 6.42 -5.06
CA VAL A 223 -5.16 5.34 -4.67
C VAL A 223 -5.42 4.08 -5.49
N ILE A 224 -6.70 3.74 -5.70
CA ILE A 224 -7.07 2.58 -6.53
C ILE A 224 -6.56 2.76 -7.96
N ALA A 225 -6.82 3.90 -8.58
CA ALA A 225 -6.39 4.18 -9.95
C ALA A 225 -4.86 4.13 -10.10
N MET A 226 -4.08 4.65 -9.13
CA MET A 226 -2.61 4.56 -9.17
C MET A 226 -2.11 3.12 -9.11
N ALA A 227 -2.73 2.28 -8.27
CA ALA A 227 -2.37 0.88 -8.19
C ALA A 227 -2.74 0.11 -9.47
N GLU A 228 -3.95 0.34 -10.01
CA GLU A 228 -4.41 -0.28 -11.25
C GLU A 228 -3.57 0.13 -12.46
N ALA A 229 -3.15 1.40 -12.55
CA ALA A 229 -2.24 1.88 -13.58
C ALA A 229 -0.87 1.18 -13.56
N ALA A 230 -0.42 0.73 -12.38
CA ALA A 230 0.80 -0.08 -12.24
C ALA A 230 0.59 -1.58 -12.56
N GLY A 231 -0.66 -2.01 -12.82
CA GLY A 231 -1.01 -3.39 -13.16
C GLY A 231 -1.63 -4.21 -12.02
N PHE A 232 -1.83 -3.64 -10.86
CA PHE A 232 -2.53 -4.32 -9.76
C PHE A 232 -4.02 -4.46 -10.03
N ARG A 233 -4.64 -5.44 -9.37
CA ARG A 233 -6.10 -5.56 -9.28
C ARG A 233 -6.51 -5.32 -7.83
N LEU A 234 -7.52 -4.48 -7.62
CA LEU A 234 -8.13 -4.33 -6.30
C LEU A 234 -8.75 -5.66 -5.87
N ASP A 235 -8.38 -6.15 -4.68
CA ASP A 235 -8.79 -7.43 -4.13
C ASP A 235 -9.71 -7.29 -2.90
N GLY A 236 -9.59 -6.18 -2.17
CA GLY A 236 -10.45 -5.91 -1.04
C GLY A 236 -10.30 -4.52 -0.48
N ARG A 237 -11.34 -4.09 0.22
CA ARG A 237 -11.39 -2.86 1.01
C ARG A 237 -11.80 -3.20 2.44
N SER A 238 -11.35 -2.42 3.41
CA SER A 238 -11.82 -2.58 4.77
C SER A 238 -11.93 -1.23 5.49
N GLU A 239 -12.94 -1.13 6.33
CA GLU A 239 -13.16 0.02 7.21
C GLU A 239 -12.49 -0.14 8.59
N ILE A 240 -11.57 -1.10 8.76
CA ILE A 240 -10.87 -1.37 10.02
C ILE A 240 -10.24 -0.12 10.62
N ASN A 241 -9.63 0.71 9.76
CA ASN A 241 -8.92 1.91 10.16
C ASN A 241 -9.75 3.19 9.92
N ALA A 242 -11.05 3.06 9.69
CA ALA A 242 -11.94 4.20 9.54
C ALA A 242 -12.15 4.93 10.87
N ASN A 243 -12.21 6.25 10.80
CA ASN A 243 -12.59 7.10 11.93
C ASN A 243 -13.67 8.10 11.50
N PRO A 244 -14.94 7.82 11.73
CA PRO A 244 -16.03 8.71 11.34
C PRO A 244 -16.05 10.06 12.08
N ARG A 245 -15.28 10.20 13.18
CA ARG A 245 -15.15 11.47 13.91
C ARG A 245 -14.19 12.45 13.23
N ASP A 246 -13.36 11.96 12.30
CA ASP A 246 -12.46 12.81 11.52
C ASP A 246 -13.23 13.55 10.44
N THR A 247 -13.45 14.84 10.65
CA THR A 247 -14.20 15.72 9.73
C THR A 247 -13.39 16.17 8.52
N LYS A 248 -12.06 15.95 8.51
CA LYS A 248 -11.12 16.17 7.37
C LYS A 248 -10.98 17.65 6.95
N ASP A 249 -11.38 18.57 7.80
CA ASP A 249 -11.33 20.03 7.58
C ASP A 249 -10.47 20.77 8.61
N HIS A 250 -9.46 20.05 9.13
CA HIS A 250 -8.57 20.55 10.19
C HIS A 250 -7.55 21.57 9.65
N PRO A 251 -7.14 22.57 10.47
CA PRO A 251 -6.29 23.68 10.01
C PRO A 251 -4.94 23.24 9.41
N ASN A 252 -4.34 22.16 9.93
CA ASN A 252 -3.10 21.57 9.42
C ASN A 252 -3.32 20.17 8.83
N GLY A 253 -4.52 19.91 8.27
CA GLY A 253 -4.88 18.62 7.71
C GLY A 253 -4.73 17.49 8.73
N VAL A 254 -4.23 16.34 8.28
CA VAL A 254 -4.04 15.15 9.12
C VAL A 254 -3.08 15.38 10.30
N TRP A 255 -2.16 16.33 10.17
CA TRP A 255 -1.18 16.64 11.20
C TRP A 255 -1.74 17.41 12.39
N THR A 256 -2.95 17.98 12.29
CA THR A 256 -3.69 18.53 13.43
C THR A 256 -4.04 17.45 14.44
N LEU A 257 -4.32 16.24 13.96
CA LEU A 257 -4.75 15.10 14.76
C LEU A 257 -3.56 14.34 15.39
N PRO A 258 -3.82 13.50 16.42
CA PRO A 258 -2.80 12.57 16.92
C PRO A 258 -2.21 11.69 15.81
N PRO A 259 -0.93 11.36 15.89
CA PRO A 259 0.02 11.67 16.96
C PRO A 259 0.79 12.98 16.74
N SER A 260 0.54 13.70 15.65
CA SER A 260 1.32 14.92 15.32
C SER A 260 0.94 16.09 16.22
N ASN A 261 -0.36 16.21 16.56
CA ASN A 261 -0.90 17.23 17.45
C ASN A 261 -0.44 18.65 17.08
N ASN A 262 -0.41 18.95 15.76
CA ASN A 262 -0.03 20.27 15.25
C ASN A 262 -1.22 21.22 15.34
N HIS A 263 -1.50 21.69 16.56
CA HIS A 263 -2.60 22.59 16.91
C HIS A 263 -2.25 23.38 18.16
N ASP A 264 -3.03 24.39 18.50
CA ASP A 264 -2.89 25.15 19.73
C ASP A 264 -3.23 24.28 20.96
N ALA A 265 -2.51 24.50 22.05
CA ALA A 265 -2.70 23.73 23.28
C ALA A 265 -4.15 23.83 23.83
N ALA A 266 -4.85 24.93 23.58
CA ALA A 266 -6.24 25.12 23.97
C ALA A 266 -7.21 24.16 23.28
N ASP A 267 -6.86 23.68 22.07
CA ASP A 267 -7.67 22.75 21.27
C ASP A 267 -7.31 21.25 21.50
N ALA A 268 -6.32 20.96 22.33
CA ALA A 268 -5.79 19.61 22.51
C ALA A 268 -6.88 18.58 22.83
N ALA A 269 -7.75 18.87 23.81
CA ALA A 269 -8.83 17.97 24.20
C ALA A 269 -9.82 17.68 23.05
N ARG A 270 -10.09 18.67 22.20
CA ARG A 270 -10.96 18.51 21.02
C ARG A 270 -10.36 17.53 20.02
N TYR A 271 -9.09 17.71 19.68
CA TYR A 271 -8.44 16.84 18.67
C TYR A 271 -8.09 15.46 19.22
N GLU A 272 -7.78 15.35 20.49
CA GLU A 272 -7.61 14.06 21.17
C GLU A 272 -8.91 13.26 21.19
N ALA A 273 -10.07 13.90 21.39
CA ALA A 273 -11.37 13.25 21.32
C ALA A 273 -11.72 12.73 19.93
N ILE A 274 -11.22 13.36 18.86
CA ILE A 274 -11.33 12.84 17.49
C ILE A 274 -10.44 11.59 17.34
N GLY A 275 -9.21 11.64 17.83
CA GLY A 275 -8.22 10.57 17.66
C GLY A 275 -7.43 10.66 16.36
N GLU A 276 -6.79 9.56 15.93
CA GLU A 276 -6.06 9.52 14.67
C GLU A 276 -7.01 9.70 13.47
N SER A 277 -6.49 10.19 12.35
CA SER A 277 -7.27 10.45 11.13
C SER A 277 -8.02 9.23 10.60
N ASP A 278 -9.07 9.49 9.84
CA ASP A 278 -9.77 8.47 9.05
C ASP A 278 -8.86 7.90 7.96
N ARG A 279 -8.84 6.56 7.83
CA ARG A 279 -7.93 5.89 6.89
C ARG A 279 -8.64 4.80 6.10
N MET A 280 -8.46 4.85 4.79
CA MET A 280 -8.75 3.71 3.92
C MET A 280 -7.78 2.58 4.18
N THR A 281 -8.23 1.35 4.00
CA THR A 281 -7.40 0.13 4.04
C THR A 281 -7.71 -0.68 2.79
N LEU A 282 -6.73 -0.75 1.87
CA LEU A 282 -6.90 -1.31 0.54
C LEU A 282 -5.91 -2.46 0.33
N ARG A 283 -6.42 -3.59 -0.16
CA ARG A 283 -5.61 -4.74 -0.57
C ARG A 283 -5.68 -4.91 -2.07
N PHE A 284 -4.50 -5.00 -2.68
CA PHE A 284 -4.35 -5.27 -4.09
C PHE A 284 -3.56 -6.55 -4.31
N ILE A 285 -3.83 -7.22 -5.42
CA ILE A 285 -3.11 -8.43 -5.85
C ILE A 285 -2.38 -8.12 -7.16
N LYS A 286 -1.11 -8.54 -7.25
CA LYS A 286 -0.45 -8.66 -8.55
C LYS A 286 -1.04 -9.87 -9.27
N PRO A 287 -1.70 -9.70 -10.43
CA PRO A 287 -2.26 -10.83 -11.17
C PRO A 287 -1.22 -11.92 -11.45
N ALA A 288 -1.66 -13.18 -11.48
CA ALA A 288 -0.87 -14.24 -12.08
C ALA A 288 -0.76 -13.98 -13.59
N ALA A 289 0.41 -14.22 -14.16
CA ALA A 289 0.63 -14.08 -15.59
C ALA A 289 -0.19 -15.10 -16.37
#